data_71ef7b7966c162660f5f7f1dc03c9889
#
_entry.id   71ef7b7966c162660f5f7f1dc03c9889
#
_cell.length_a   1.000
_cell.length_b   1.000
_cell.length_c   1.000
_cell.angle_alpha   90.00
_cell.angle_beta   90.00
_cell.angle_gamma   90.00
#
_symmetry.space_group_name_H-M   'P 1'
#
loop_
_entity.id
_entity.type
_entity.pdbx_description
1 polymer ?
#
loop_
_entity_poly.entity_id
_entity_poly.type
_entity_poly.pdbx_seq_one_letter_code
_entity_poly.pdbx_strand_id
1 'polypeptide(L)'
;MADKKITALTDLSTGVAGADLLHVVDDPTGTPINKKVSVTNFINNLPSFIGFSNSTEDISSATQTAISVATAITFLETTSTNAATTLADGTITGQIKIIVHDTAGGTSEMTPADVLGFIDADFATVGDTVTLMWTGTKWCCLASHAAAADTGCIEVTATD
;
A
#
# COMPACT_ATOMS: atom_id res chain seq x y z
N MET A 1 -19.95 0.31 39.73
CA MET A 1 -19.23 1.09 38.67
C MET A 1 -20.30 1.67 37.76
N ALA A 2 -20.36 2.98 37.56
CA ALA A 2 -21.38 3.56 36.69
C ALA A 2 -21.04 3.22 35.21
N ASP A 3 -22.05 2.78 34.45
CA ASP A 3 -21.92 2.53 33.03
C ASP A 3 -21.58 3.83 32.30
N LYS A 4 -20.46 3.83 31.61
CA LYS A 4 -20.05 4.95 30.75
C LYS A 4 -20.43 4.65 29.30
N LYS A 5 -20.97 5.65 28.61
CA LYS A 5 -21.09 5.58 27.15
C LYS A 5 -19.69 5.41 26.51
N ILE A 6 -19.59 4.67 25.43
CA ILE A 6 -18.31 4.44 24.71
C ILE A 6 -17.60 5.76 24.38
N THR A 7 -18.37 6.79 24.00
CA THR A 7 -17.86 8.14 23.71
C THR A 7 -17.32 8.89 24.93
N ALA A 8 -17.56 8.41 26.15
CA ALA A 8 -17.07 8.98 27.40
C ALA A 8 -15.89 8.18 28.01
N LEU A 9 -15.40 7.17 27.30
CA LEU A 9 -14.20 6.45 27.69
C LEU A 9 -12.97 7.26 27.29
N THR A 10 -11.89 7.07 28.05
CA THR A 10 -10.60 7.65 27.69
C THR A 10 -10.05 6.91 26.47
N ASP A 11 -9.54 7.66 25.49
CA ASP A 11 -8.90 7.07 24.32
C ASP A 11 -7.63 6.31 24.73
N LEU A 12 -7.52 5.07 24.28
CA LEU A 12 -6.33 4.22 24.49
C LEU A 12 -5.16 4.64 23.61
N SER A 13 -5.44 5.38 22.51
CA SER A 13 -4.45 5.84 21.54
C SER A 13 -3.52 4.72 21.06
N THR A 14 -2.20 4.88 21.26
CA THR A 14 -1.17 3.92 20.85
C THR A 14 -0.87 2.83 21.88
N GLY A 15 -1.55 2.84 23.02
CA GLY A 15 -1.32 1.92 24.12
C GLY A 15 -1.97 0.53 23.96
N VAL A 16 -2.40 0.16 22.75
CA VAL A 16 -3.05 -1.13 22.48
C VAL A 16 -2.09 -2.29 22.72
N ALA A 17 -2.48 -3.22 23.59
CA ALA A 17 -1.74 -4.44 23.88
C ALA A 17 -2.50 -5.70 23.44
N GLY A 18 -1.77 -6.79 23.19
CA GLY A 18 -2.38 -8.04 22.75
C GLY A 18 -3.39 -8.66 23.73
N ALA A 19 -3.27 -8.34 25.03
CA ALA A 19 -4.18 -8.78 26.07
C ALA A 19 -5.46 -7.92 26.21
N ASP A 20 -5.51 -6.75 25.55
CA ASP A 20 -6.68 -5.87 25.59
C ASP A 20 -7.89 -6.57 24.96
N LEU A 21 -9.06 -6.21 25.42
CA LEU A 21 -10.30 -6.90 25.08
C LEU A 21 -11.20 -6.03 24.20
N LEU A 22 -11.62 -6.59 23.08
CA LEU A 22 -12.66 -6.05 22.22
C LEU A 22 -14.02 -6.70 22.56
N HIS A 23 -15.08 -5.91 22.64
CA HIS A 23 -16.45 -6.41 22.73
C HIS A 23 -16.94 -6.79 21.34
N VAL A 24 -17.50 -7.99 21.22
CA VAL A 24 -18.08 -8.50 19.98
C VAL A 24 -19.47 -9.06 20.23
N VAL A 25 -20.35 -8.95 19.23
CA VAL A 25 -21.63 -9.64 19.20
C VAL A 25 -21.46 -10.89 18.35
N ASP A 26 -21.57 -12.05 18.99
CA ASP A 26 -21.52 -13.34 18.31
C ASP A 26 -22.92 -13.69 17.80
N ASP A 27 -23.01 -14.33 16.64
CA ASP A 27 -24.25 -14.72 15.96
C ASP A 27 -25.28 -13.55 15.82
N PRO A 28 -24.90 -12.44 15.16
CA PRO A 28 -25.75 -11.25 15.09
C PRO A 28 -27.06 -11.45 14.33
N THR A 29 -27.15 -12.50 13.51
CA THR A 29 -28.35 -12.83 12.71
C THR A 29 -29.20 -13.94 13.29
N GLY A 30 -28.70 -14.68 14.29
CA GLY A 30 -29.40 -15.73 15.01
C GLY A 30 -29.81 -15.30 16.41
N THR A 31 -29.17 -15.88 17.43
CA THR A 31 -29.37 -15.48 18.84
C THR A 31 -28.14 -14.67 19.29
N PRO A 32 -28.19 -13.35 19.24
CA PRO A 32 -27.04 -12.51 19.56
C PRO A 32 -26.55 -12.71 20.98
N ILE A 33 -25.27 -12.98 21.16
CA ILE A 33 -24.60 -13.13 22.44
C ILE A 33 -23.43 -12.15 22.52
N ASN A 34 -23.34 -11.41 23.61
CA ASN A 34 -22.21 -10.54 23.87
C ASN A 34 -21.01 -11.35 24.34
N LYS A 35 -19.92 -11.24 23.63
CA LYS A 35 -18.65 -11.89 23.94
C LYS A 35 -17.51 -10.88 23.95
N LYS A 36 -16.35 -11.33 24.38
CA LYS A 36 -15.09 -10.58 24.29
C LYS A 36 -14.07 -11.40 23.51
N VAL A 37 -13.20 -10.72 22.79
CA VAL A 37 -12.02 -11.30 22.14
C VAL A 37 -10.79 -10.46 22.50
N SER A 38 -9.65 -11.08 22.75
CA SER A 38 -8.40 -10.32 22.91
C SER A 38 -7.92 -9.80 21.55
N VAL A 39 -7.20 -8.69 21.57
CA VAL A 39 -6.56 -8.14 20.36
C VAL A 39 -5.69 -9.20 19.69
N THR A 40 -4.88 -9.94 20.44
CA THR A 40 -4.07 -11.05 19.91
C THR A 40 -4.93 -12.09 19.19
N ASN A 41 -6.02 -12.56 19.81
CA ASN A 41 -6.87 -13.55 19.18
C ASN A 41 -7.61 -13.01 17.97
N PHE A 42 -8.03 -11.75 18.00
CA PHE A 42 -8.64 -11.10 16.85
C PHE A 42 -7.68 -11.07 15.66
N ILE A 43 -6.45 -10.59 15.85
CA ILE A 43 -5.44 -10.52 14.79
C ILE A 43 -5.06 -11.91 14.28
N ASN A 44 -4.85 -12.89 15.17
CA ASN A 44 -4.44 -14.25 14.80
C ASN A 44 -5.52 -15.04 14.03
N ASN A 45 -6.78 -14.64 14.14
CA ASN A 45 -7.90 -15.27 13.43
C ASN A 45 -8.40 -14.46 12.23
N LEU A 46 -7.69 -13.40 11.85
CA LEU A 46 -7.95 -12.73 10.56
C LEU A 46 -7.64 -13.71 9.42
N PRO A 47 -8.36 -13.62 8.30
CA PRO A 47 -8.03 -14.42 7.12
C PRO A 47 -6.54 -14.30 6.78
N SER A 48 -5.92 -15.40 6.37
CA SER A 48 -4.49 -15.44 6.00
C SER A 48 -4.13 -14.49 4.85
N PHE A 49 -5.13 -14.03 4.12
CA PHE A 49 -5.01 -13.00 3.08
C PHE A 49 -5.72 -11.72 3.54
N ILE A 50 -4.97 -10.81 4.12
CA ILE A 50 -5.39 -9.42 4.31
C ILE A 50 -4.97 -8.68 3.04
N GLY A 51 -5.84 -8.71 2.03
CA GLY A 51 -5.59 -8.02 0.77
C GLY A 51 -5.64 -6.50 0.95
N PHE A 52 -5.01 -5.81 0.05
CA PHE A 52 -5.09 -4.35 -0.07
C PHE A 52 -6.34 -3.90 -0.84
N SER A 53 -7.45 -4.65 -0.75
CA SER A 53 -8.63 -4.51 -1.61
C SER A 53 -9.26 -3.11 -1.63
N ASN A 54 -9.09 -2.33 -0.58
CA ASN A 54 -9.55 -0.94 -0.52
C ASN A 54 -8.40 0.07 -0.58
N SER A 55 -7.20 -0.39 -0.94
CA SER A 55 -6.00 0.44 -0.99
C SER A 55 -5.39 0.40 -2.39
N THR A 56 -6.25 0.54 -3.41
CA THR A 56 -5.86 0.57 -4.82
C THR A 56 -6.24 1.89 -5.45
N GLU A 57 -5.54 2.28 -6.50
CA GLU A 57 -5.88 3.37 -7.41
C GLU A 57 -5.57 2.97 -8.84
N ASP A 58 -6.33 3.50 -9.78
CA ASP A 58 -6.06 3.43 -11.21
C ASP A 58 -5.59 4.81 -11.66
N ILE A 59 -4.43 4.88 -12.29
CA ILE A 59 -3.85 6.11 -12.83
C ILE A 59 -3.71 6.00 -14.33
N SER A 60 -4.37 6.91 -15.04
CA SER A 60 -4.10 7.13 -16.47
C SER A 60 -3.08 8.25 -16.62
N SER A 61 -1.89 7.91 -17.06
CA SER A 61 -0.77 8.84 -17.21
C SER A 61 -1.02 9.97 -18.24
N ALA A 62 -2.09 9.90 -19.03
CA ALA A 62 -2.50 11.01 -19.91
C ALA A 62 -3.11 12.19 -19.15
N THR A 63 -3.70 11.94 -17.96
CA THR A 63 -4.44 12.94 -17.20
C THR A 63 -3.97 13.11 -15.78
N GLN A 64 -3.21 12.16 -15.27
CA GLN A 64 -2.82 12.10 -13.87
C GLN A 64 -1.35 11.70 -13.74
N THR A 65 -0.54 12.59 -13.18
CA THR A 65 0.90 12.41 -13.05
C THR A 65 1.36 12.09 -11.62
N ALA A 66 0.52 12.32 -10.62
CA ALA A 66 0.86 12.08 -9.22
C ALA A 66 0.24 10.76 -8.74
N ILE A 67 1.11 9.83 -8.34
CA ILE A 67 0.74 8.57 -7.69
C ILE A 67 0.46 8.87 -6.21
N SER A 68 -0.70 8.40 -5.72
CA SER A 68 -1.09 8.61 -4.32
C SER A 68 -0.23 7.77 -3.38
N VAL A 69 0.28 8.39 -2.33
CA VAL A 69 0.92 7.66 -1.22
C VAL A 69 -0.08 7.05 -0.25
N ALA A 70 -1.36 7.44 -0.33
CA ALA A 70 -2.41 6.92 0.55
C ALA A 70 -2.90 5.52 0.15
N THR A 71 -2.61 5.08 -1.08
CA THR A 71 -2.97 3.75 -1.59
C THR A 71 -1.76 2.83 -1.60
N ALA A 72 -1.95 1.55 -1.29
CA ALA A 72 -0.87 0.57 -1.29
C ALA A 72 -0.52 0.09 -2.71
N ILE A 73 -1.50 0.04 -3.62
CA ILE A 73 -1.32 -0.46 -4.99
C ILE A 73 -1.79 0.60 -5.97
N THR A 74 -0.99 0.83 -7.01
CA THR A 74 -1.35 1.63 -8.18
C THR A 74 -1.35 0.75 -9.42
N PHE A 75 -2.44 0.75 -10.16
CA PHE A 75 -2.51 0.26 -11.53
C PHE A 75 -2.26 1.44 -12.47
N LEU A 76 -1.17 1.35 -13.22
CA LEU A 76 -0.72 2.40 -14.10
C LEU A 76 -1.16 2.08 -15.54
N GLU A 77 -1.99 2.94 -16.09
CA GLU A 77 -2.37 2.92 -17.50
C GLU A 77 -1.57 3.97 -18.26
N THR A 78 -0.77 3.57 -19.22
CA THR A 78 -0.08 4.50 -20.11
C THR A 78 -0.85 4.66 -21.41
N THR A 79 -1.11 5.91 -21.81
CA THR A 79 -1.85 6.23 -23.02
C THR A 79 -0.98 6.88 -24.09
N SER A 80 0.25 7.25 -23.76
CA SER A 80 1.23 7.84 -24.65
C SER A 80 2.64 7.52 -24.20
N THR A 81 3.62 7.66 -25.10
CA THR A 81 5.04 7.49 -24.81
C THR A 81 5.55 8.54 -23.82
N ASN A 82 6.40 8.12 -22.88
CA ASN A 82 7.10 8.98 -21.91
C ASN A 82 6.19 9.79 -20.98
N ALA A 83 5.15 9.16 -20.49
CA ALA A 83 4.35 9.76 -19.46
C ALA A 83 5.11 9.80 -18.14
N ALA A 84 5.49 10.98 -17.68
CA ALA A 84 6.16 11.15 -16.39
C ALA A 84 5.14 11.06 -15.24
N THR A 85 5.43 10.22 -14.27
CA THR A 85 4.67 10.13 -13.02
C THR A 85 5.56 10.45 -11.82
N THR A 86 4.97 10.91 -10.74
CA THR A 86 5.67 11.28 -9.50
C THR A 86 5.09 10.50 -8.32
N LEU A 87 5.93 10.21 -7.33
CA LEU A 87 5.52 9.65 -6.06
C LEU A 87 6.08 10.53 -4.95
N ALA A 88 5.21 11.13 -4.14
CA ALA A 88 5.63 11.92 -2.99
C ALA A 88 6.23 11.04 -1.88
N ASP A 89 6.81 11.67 -0.86
CA ASP A 89 7.33 10.99 0.31
C ASP A 89 6.25 10.17 1.02
N GLY A 90 6.65 9.03 1.56
CA GLY A 90 5.79 8.20 2.40
C GLY A 90 5.48 8.88 3.73
N THR A 91 4.37 8.47 4.35
CA THR A 91 3.88 9.09 5.59
C THR A 91 4.24 8.28 6.84
N ILE A 92 4.50 6.99 6.71
CA ILE A 92 4.76 6.07 7.83
C ILE A 92 5.93 5.17 7.47
N THR A 93 6.93 5.06 8.35
CA THR A 93 8.05 4.12 8.18
C THR A 93 7.54 2.70 8.01
N GLY A 94 8.05 2.00 7.00
CA GLY A 94 7.60 0.66 6.62
C GLY A 94 6.40 0.65 5.67
N GLN A 95 5.91 1.81 5.23
CA GLN A 95 4.87 1.91 4.23
C GLN A 95 5.31 1.23 2.93
N ILE A 96 4.46 0.37 2.40
CA ILE A 96 4.68 -0.34 1.14
C ILE A 96 3.89 0.33 0.03
N LYS A 97 4.51 0.49 -1.12
CA LYS A 97 3.88 0.93 -2.37
C LYS A 97 4.21 -0.06 -3.47
N ILE A 98 3.17 -0.57 -4.12
CA ILE A 98 3.28 -1.47 -5.27
C ILE A 98 2.71 -0.73 -6.48
N ILE A 99 3.45 -0.72 -7.57
CA ILE A 99 3.01 -0.13 -8.84
C ILE A 99 3.05 -1.22 -9.88
N VAL A 100 1.97 -1.36 -10.62
CA VAL A 100 1.78 -2.36 -11.67
C VAL A 100 1.42 -1.64 -12.96
N HIS A 101 2.17 -1.86 -14.02
CA HIS A 101 1.82 -1.39 -15.35
C HIS A 101 0.75 -2.31 -15.94
N ASP A 102 -0.50 -1.88 -15.87
CA ASP A 102 -1.68 -2.68 -16.22
C ASP A 102 -2.06 -2.56 -17.69
N THR A 103 -2.00 -1.34 -18.24
CA THR A 103 -2.38 -1.09 -19.63
C THR A 103 -1.34 -0.22 -20.32
N ALA A 104 -0.74 -0.72 -21.41
CA ALA A 104 0.28 -0.02 -22.17
C ALA A 104 -0.26 0.54 -23.50
N GLY A 105 -0.39 1.87 -23.59
CA GLY A 105 -0.42 2.64 -24.83
C GLY A 105 0.90 3.36 -25.10
N GLY A 106 1.90 3.17 -24.23
CA GLY A 106 3.23 3.77 -24.28
C GLY A 106 4.07 3.39 -23.08
N THR A 107 5.02 4.22 -22.71
CA THR A 107 5.92 4.05 -21.57
C THR A 107 5.64 5.09 -20.49
N SER A 108 6.00 4.80 -19.25
CA SER A 108 5.96 5.76 -18.14
C SER A 108 7.26 5.70 -17.37
N GLU A 109 7.77 6.87 -16.99
CA GLU A 109 8.87 7.03 -16.04
C GLU A 109 8.28 7.55 -14.72
N MET A 110 8.52 6.83 -13.62
CA MET A 110 8.09 7.24 -12.29
C MET A 110 9.30 7.72 -11.48
N THR A 111 9.27 9.00 -11.11
CA THR A 111 10.31 9.63 -10.30
C THR A 111 9.78 9.92 -8.89
N PRO A 112 10.18 9.14 -7.86
CA PRO A 112 9.85 9.46 -6.48
C PRO A 112 10.61 10.71 -5.99
N ALA A 113 10.05 11.39 -4.99
CA ALA A 113 10.63 12.62 -4.45
C ALA A 113 11.98 12.36 -3.76
N ASP A 114 12.04 11.39 -2.85
CA ASP A 114 13.26 11.01 -2.14
C ASP A 114 13.50 9.49 -2.25
N VAL A 115 14.69 9.09 -2.71
CA VAL A 115 15.02 7.70 -3.01
C VAL A 115 16.33 7.25 -2.37
N LEU A 116 16.45 5.94 -2.17
CA LEU A 116 17.64 5.27 -1.67
C LEU A 116 18.07 4.20 -2.66
N GLY A 117 19.20 4.42 -3.32
CA GLY A 117 19.86 3.44 -4.20
C GLY A 117 19.29 3.34 -5.61
N PHE A 118 18.39 4.24 -6.02
CA PHE A 118 17.88 4.36 -7.39
C PHE A 118 17.46 5.81 -7.66
N ILE A 119 17.07 6.15 -8.88
CA ILE A 119 16.58 7.49 -9.23
C ILE A 119 15.11 7.43 -9.65
N ASP A 120 14.79 6.55 -10.57
CA ASP A 120 13.48 6.42 -11.20
C ASP A 120 13.14 4.95 -11.47
N ALA A 121 11.93 4.69 -11.94
CA ALA A 121 11.50 3.38 -12.41
C ALA A 121 10.74 3.54 -13.73
N ASP A 122 11.22 2.82 -14.76
CA ASP A 122 10.65 2.83 -16.09
C ASP A 122 9.68 1.68 -16.31
N PHE A 123 8.48 2.01 -16.77
CA PHE A 123 7.42 1.05 -17.10
C PHE A 123 7.23 1.06 -18.63
N ALA A 124 7.72 0.01 -19.30
CA ALA A 124 7.71 -0.10 -20.75
C ALA A 124 6.68 -1.09 -21.28
N THR A 125 6.36 -2.11 -20.49
CA THR A 125 5.55 -3.26 -20.92
C THR A 125 4.48 -3.57 -19.86
N VAL A 126 3.29 -3.99 -20.29
CA VAL A 126 2.25 -4.50 -19.38
C VAL A 126 2.80 -5.65 -18.56
N GLY A 127 2.59 -5.59 -17.25
CA GLY A 127 3.13 -6.52 -16.27
C GLY A 127 4.43 -6.06 -15.61
N ASP A 128 5.03 -4.95 -16.04
CA ASP A 128 6.12 -4.33 -15.28
C ASP A 128 5.64 -3.93 -13.89
N THR A 129 6.43 -4.22 -12.87
CA THR A 129 6.05 -3.91 -11.49
C THR A 129 7.24 -3.43 -10.68
N VAL A 130 6.97 -2.56 -9.72
CA VAL A 130 7.92 -2.17 -8.68
C VAL A 130 7.26 -2.23 -7.30
N THR A 131 8.00 -2.71 -6.31
CA THR A 131 7.61 -2.69 -4.90
C THR A 131 8.61 -1.84 -4.13
N LEU A 132 8.11 -0.78 -3.53
CA LEU A 132 8.88 0.17 -2.76
C LEU A 132 8.51 0.11 -1.28
N MET A 133 9.47 0.43 -0.41
CA MET A 133 9.24 0.63 1.02
C MET A 133 9.78 2.00 1.46
N TRP A 134 8.97 2.73 2.19
CA TRP A 134 9.39 3.99 2.81
C TRP A 134 10.19 3.73 4.08
N THR A 135 11.42 4.22 4.14
CA THR A 135 12.32 4.05 5.29
C THR A 135 12.06 5.04 6.43
N GLY A 136 11.15 5.98 6.22
CA GLY A 136 10.91 7.15 7.10
C GLY A 136 11.51 8.44 6.54
N THR A 137 12.40 8.34 5.55
CA THR A 137 13.05 9.48 4.88
C THR A 137 13.21 9.28 3.37
N LYS A 138 13.22 8.04 2.89
CA LYS A 138 13.48 7.71 1.48
C LYS A 138 12.73 6.47 1.05
N TRP A 139 12.34 6.40 -0.21
CA TRP A 139 11.85 5.17 -0.83
C TRP A 139 13.01 4.25 -1.17
N CYS A 140 12.91 2.98 -0.78
CA CYS A 140 13.83 1.91 -1.10
C CYS A 140 13.13 0.90 -2.00
N CYS A 141 13.73 0.52 -3.10
CA CYS A 141 13.21 -0.54 -3.97
C CYS A 141 13.48 -1.91 -3.32
N LEU A 142 12.41 -2.65 -3.02
CA LEU A 142 12.49 -4.02 -2.48
C LEU A 142 12.51 -5.06 -3.59
N ALA A 143 11.76 -4.83 -4.66
CA ALA A 143 11.68 -5.71 -5.81
C ALA A 143 11.20 -4.94 -7.03
N SER A 144 11.64 -5.37 -8.21
CA SER A 144 11.11 -4.95 -9.49
C SER A 144 11.03 -6.14 -10.44
N HIS A 145 10.07 -6.10 -11.38
CA HIS A 145 9.91 -7.10 -12.42
C HIS A 145 9.64 -6.41 -13.75
N ALA A 146 10.45 -6.74 -14.78
CA ALA A 146 10.19 -6.36 -16.16
C ALA A 146 9.52 -7.53 -16.88
N ALA A 147 8.36 -7.29 -17.46
CA ALA A 147 7.57 -8.32 -18.16
C ALA A 147 8.15 -8.65 -19.55
N ALA A 148 8.98 -7.78 -20.12
CA ALA A 148 9.70 -8.09 -21.34
C ALA A 148 10.77 -9.17 -21.08
N ALA A 149 10.78 -10.20 -21.89
CA ALA A 149 11.40 -11.51 -21.66
C ALA A 149 12.93 -11.56 -21.42
N ASP A 150 13.63 -10.45 -21.33
CA ASP A 150 15.11 -10.46 -21.39
C ASP A 150 15.85 -9.70 -20.28
N THR A 151 15.20 -8.99 -19.38
CA THR A 151 15.93 -8.15 -18.41
C THR A 151 15.65 -8.41 -16.95
N GLY A 152 14.62 -9.18 -16.61
CA GLY A 152 14.36 -9.65 -15.25
C GLY A 152 14.00 -8.60 -14.20
N CYS A 153 14.29 -7.32 -14.43
CA CYS A 153 13.97 -6.20 -13.54
C CYS A 153 13.65 -4.95 -14.37
N ILE A 154 12.71 -4.14 -13.90
CA ILE A 154 12.56 -2.75 -14.34
C ILE A 154 13.93 -2.07 -14.16
N GLU A 155 14.37 -1.31 -15.15
CA GLU A 155 15.55 -0.49 -15.00
C GLU A 155 15.29 0.55 -13.91
N VAL A 156 15.92 0.32 -12.78
CA VAL A 156 15.95 1.24 -11.67
C VAL A 156 17.30 1.92 -11.80
N THR A 157 17.32 3.12 -12.36
CA THR A 157 18.56 3.83 -12.65
C THR A 157 19.34 4.02 -11.34
N ALA A 158 20.55 3.44 -11.29
CA ALA A 158 21.38 3.52 -10.09
C ALA A 158 22.05 4.89 -10.02
N THR A 159 22.08 5.47 -8.83
CA THR A 159 22.98 6.58 -8.52
C THR A 159 24.37 6.03 -8.25
N ASP A 160 25.38 6.43 -9.03
CA ASP A 160 26.80 6.26 -8.69
C ASP A 160 27.17 7.09 -7.44
#